data_c8019b10ffcc7d64354efcb88711d1df
#
_entry.id   c8019b10ffcc7d64354efcb88711d1df
#
_cell.length_a   1.000
_cell.length_b   1.000
_cell.length_c   1.000
_cell.angle_alpha   90.00
_cell.angle_beta   90.00
_cell.angle_gamma   90.00
#
_symmetry.space_group_name_H-M   'P 1'
#
loop_
_entity.id
_entity.type
_entity.pdbx_description
1 polymer ?
#
loop_
_entity_poly.entity_id
_entity_poly.type
_entity_poly.pdbx_seq_one_letter_code
_entity_poly.pdbx_strand_id
1 'polypeptide(L)'
;MRWLVFAVVSITIWELGSRLYNTPFLLPAPSRILEEFLKNPGLVLANAWITAQEIVIGFVLGSSIALIAATVLLVLPAWLEDFIFRAVTTLNSIPFVALASLVVVWIGVNGLASKVAIAGLYAFFALVYHAHKAFVSVDALKEETLTCYGANFSQRVWYLKFPVSLPIIFTSLKGSAMAAVNGAIVGELFGAFQGLGFMILDSRYVGNTARVFLAAVCCTVVGWLLLGILNALERRFVGWHLEMTQQR
;
A
#
# COMPACT_ATOMS: atom_id res chain seq x y z
N MET A 1 -8.66 23.35 -13.06
CA MET A 1 -7.82 24.19 -13.93
C MET A 1 -6.42 24.44 -13.35
N ARG A 2 -6.27 24.91 -12.10
CA ARG A 2 -4.95 25.18 -11.47
C ARG A 2 -4.00 23.96 -11.45
N TRP A 3 -4.48 22.77 -11.11
CA TRP A 3 -3.68 21.53 -11.06
C TRP A 3 -3.16 21.08 -12.42
N LEU A 4 -3.95 21.25 -13.49
CA LEU A 4 -3.53 20.92 -14.85
C LEU A 4 -2.41 21.86 -15.32
N VAL A 5 -2.53 23.16 -15.05
CA VAL A 5 -1.47 24.14 -15.36
C VAL A 5 -0.19 23.79 -14.62
N PHE A 6 -0.28 23.48 -13.31
CA PHE A 6 0.89 23.06 -12.53
C PHE A 6 1.56 21.81 -13.11
N ALA A 7 0.77 20.78 -13.45
CA ALA A 7 1.30 19.54 -14.04
C ALA A 7 1.99 19.78 -15.39
N VAL A 8 1.37 20.57 -16.27
CA VAL A 8 1.96 20.93 -17.58
C VAL A 8 3.26 21.70 -17.39
N VAL A 9 3.28 22.71 -16.52
CA VAL A 9 4.49 23.50 -16.24
C VAL A 9 5.60 22.61 -15.68
N SER A 10 5.29 21.72 -14.73
CA SER A 10 6.28 20.80 -14.14
C SER A 10 6.87 19.84 -15.18
N ILE A 11 6.04 19.25 -16.04
CA ILE A 11 6.50 18.36 -17.12
C ILE A 11 7.35 19.14 -18.14
N THR A 12 6.96 20.38 -18.47
CA THR A 12 7.72 21.24 -19.39
C THR A 12 9.09 21.60 -18.81
N ILE A 13 9.14 21.96 -17.54
CA ILE A 13 10.41 22.25 -16.84
C ILE A 13 11.31 21.02 -16.84
N TRP A 14 10.75 19.81 -16.55
CA TRP A 14 11.51 18.58 -16.60
C TRP A 14 12.03 18.27 -17.99
N GLU A 15 11.21 18.39 -19.03
CA GLU A 15 11.60 18.17 -20.43
C GLU A 15 12.73 19.11 -20.84
N LEU A 16 12.60 20.42 -20.58
CA LEU A 16 13.62 21.42 -20.89
C LEU A 16 14.91 21.19 -20.09
N GLY A 17 14.80 20.92 -18.79
CA GLY A 17 15.93 20.64 -17.93
C GLY A 17 16.71 19.40 -18.40
N SER A 18 16.01 18.32 -18.74
CA SER A 18 16.64 17.11 -19.27
C SER A 18 17.37 17.34 -20.59
N ARG A 19 16.80 18.15 -21.48
CA ARG A 19 17.42 18.47 -22.78
C ARG A 19 18.64 19.40 -22.63
N LEU A 20 18.57 20.37 -21.70
CA LEU A 20 19.67 21.32 -21.43
C LEU A 20 20.86 20.61 -20.78
N TYR A 21 20.64 19.73 -19.82
CA TYR A 21 21.70 18.94 -19.19
C TYR A 21 22.33 17.90 -20.11
N ASN A 22 21.62 17.50 -21.17
CA ASN A 22 22.06 16.54 -22.19
C ASN A 22 22.70 15.24 -21.63
N THR A 23 22.23 14.81 -20.46
CA THR A 23 22.65 13.57 -19.79
C THR A 23 21.49 12.58 -19.71
N PRO A 24 21.08 11.95 -20.83
CA PRO A 24 19.91 11.08 -20.89
C PRO A 24 20.04 9.84 -20.01
N PHE A 25 21.26 9.51 -19.62
CA PHE A 25 21.55 8.42 -18.69
C PHE A 25 21.17 8.76 -17.23
N LEU A 26 21.26 10.02 -16.83
CA LEU A 26 20.94 10.45 -15.46
C LEU A 26 19.46 10.86 -15.34
N LEU A 27 18.99 11.69 -16.26
CA LEU A 27 17.62 12.22 -16.24
C LEU A 27 17.03 12.16 -17.65
N PRO A 28 16.27 11.11 -17.97
CA PRO A 28 15.61 10.99 -19.28
C PRO A 28 14.48 12.03 -19.38
N ALA A 29 14.31 12.60 -20.57
CA ALA A 29 13.19 13.49 -20.86
C ALA A 29 11.86 12.72 -20.84
N PRO A 30 10.75 13.31 -20.38
CA PRO A 30 9.42 12.73 -20.46
C PRO A 30 9.06 12.19 -21.86
N SER A 31 9.45 12.88 -22.92
CA SER A 31 9.27 12.43 -24.29
C SER A 31 9.95 11.09 -24.58
N ARG A 32 11.16 10.86 -24.06
CA ARG A 32 11.89 9.60 -24.20
C ARG A 32 11.25 8.45 -23.40
N ILE A 33 10.68 8.74 -22.25
CA ILE A 33 9.93 7.76 -21.46
C ILE A 33 8.69 7.29 -22.24
N LEU A 34 7.96 8.23 -22.86
CA LEU A 34 6.83 7.91 -23.71
C LEU A 34 7.25 7.11 -24.97
N GLU A 35 8.35 7.49 -25.61
CA GLU A 35 8.89 6.75 -26.72
C GLU A 35 9.24 5.30 -26.36
N GLU A 36 9.82 5.09 -25.17
CA GLU A 36 10.13 3.75 -24.66
C GLU A 36 8.88 2.91 -24.43
N PHE A 37 7.80 3.52 -23.94
CA PHE A 37 6.50 2.85 -23.84
C PHE A 37 5.95 2.44 -25.21
N LEU A 38 6.05 3.33 -26.21
CA LEU A 38 5.53 3.09 -27.57
C LEU A 38 6.30 2.04 -28.34
N LYS A 39 7.56 1.75 -28.00
CA LYS A 39 8.36 0.67 -28.62
C LYS A 39 7.79 -0.71 -28.35
N ASN A 40 7.32 -0.96 -27.12
CA ASN A 40 6.75 -2.25 -26.75
C ASN A 40 5.69 -2.14 -25.64
N PRO A 41 4.51 -1.57 -25.95
CA PRO A 41 3.47 -1.35 -24.96
C PRO A 41 2.93 -2.67 -24.37
N GLY A 42 2.90 -3.75 -25.16
CA GLY A 42 2.44 -5.07 -24.71
C GLY A 42 3.30 -5.63 -23.58
N LEU A 43 4.62 -5.50 -23.68
CA LEU A 43 5.54 -5.94 -22.63
C LEU A 43 5.35 -5.15 -21.34
N VAL A 44 5.22 -3.82 -21.45
CA VAL A 44 5.03 -2.93 -20.29
C VAL A 44 3.73 -3.24 -19.58
N LEU A 45 2.63 -3.38 -20.33
CA LEU A 45 1.31 -3.70 -19.77
C LEU A 45 1.27 -5.11 -19.17
N ALA A 46 1.93 -6.09 -19.76
CA ALA A 46 2.03 -7.44 -19.18
C ALA A 46 2.75 -7.43 -17.83
N ASN A 47 3.89 -6.73 -17.71
CA ASN A 47 4.59 -6.58 -16.45
C ASN A 47 3.76 -5.78 -15.42
N ALA A 48 3.09 -4.71 -15.84
CA ALA A 48 2.22 -3.93 -14.97
C ALA A 48 1.05 -4.77 -14.43
N TRP A 49 0.50 -5.67 -15.24
CA TRP A 49 -0.57 -6.58 -14.84
C TRP A 49 -0.11 -7.58 -13.77
N ILE A 50 1.09 -8.15 -13.94
CA ILE A 50 1.68 -9.08 -12.95
C ILE A 50 1.87 -8.37 -11.61
N THR A 51 2.52 -7.22 -11.61
CA THR A 51 2.72 -6.41 -10.40
C THR A 51 1.38 -6.00 -9.76
N ALA A 52 0.38 -5.65 -10.58
CA ALA A 52 -0.95 -5.29 -10.06
C ALA A 52 -1.63 -6.48 -9.35
N GLN A 53 -1.51 -7.71 -9.88
CA GLN A 53 -2.02 -8.90 -9.22
C GLN A 53 -1.32 -9.15 -7.88
N GLU A 54 0.01 -9.03 -7.83
CA GLU A 54 0.79 -9.19 -6.61
C GLU A 54 0.38 -8.18 -5.53
N ILE A 55 0.23 -6.91 -5.92
CA ILE A 55 -0.20 -5.83 -5.04
C ILE A 55 -1.61 -6.09 -4.50
N VAL A 56 -2.58 -6.37 -5.38
CA VAL A 56 -3.99 -6.51 -4.97
C VAL A 56 -4.17 -7.73 -4.07
N ILE A 57 -3.62 -8.88 -4.45
CA ILE A 57 -3.75 -10.11 -3.65
C ILE A 57 -3.02 -9.95 -2.32
N GLY A 58 -1.78 -9.43 -2.34
CA GLY A 58 -1.01 -9.18 -1.12
C GLY A 58 -1.69 -8.17 -0.19
N PHE A 59 -2.19 -7.06 -0.73
CA PHE A 59 -2.95 -6.07 0.02
C PHE A 59 -4.20 -6.67 0.68
N VAL A 60 -5.02 -7.40 -0.08
CA VAL A 60 -6.25 -8.00 0.46
C VAL A 60 -5.93 -9.00 1.56
N LEU A 61 -4.99 -9.92 1.33
CA LEU A 61 -4.60 -10.92 2.32
C LEU A 61 -3.96 -10.28 3.56
N GLY A 62 -2.97 -9.41 3.38
CA GLY A 62 -2.26 -8.76 4.48
C GLY A 62 -3.17 -7.87 5.32
N SER A 63 -4.03 -7.08 4.67
CA SER A 63 -4.98 -6.21 5.36
C SER A 63 -6.07 -6.99 6.08
N SER A 64 -6.57 -8.09 5.50
CA SER A 64 -7.55 -8.95 6.16
C SER A 64 -6.96 -9.59 7.42
N ILE A 65 -5.75 -10.13 7.34
CA ILE A 65 -5.06 -10.71 8.50
C ILE A 65 -4.80 -9.63 9.55
N ALA A 66 -4.42 -8.41 9.16
CA ALA A 66 -4.19 -7.30 10.08
C ALA A 66 -5.46 -6.89 10.84
N LEU A 67 -6.61 -6.81 10.14
CA LEU A 67 -7.90 -6.48 10.77
C LEU A 67 -8.36 -7.58 11.72
N ILE A 68 -8.21 -8.85 11.33
CA ILE A 68 -8.50 -9.99 12.20
C ILE A 68 -7.61 -9.95 13.45
N ALA A 69 -6.30 -9.77 13.28
CA ALA A 69 -5.35 -9.67 14.38
C ALA A 69 -5.70 -8.50 15.32
N ALA A 70 -6.00 -7.31 14.77
CA ALA A 70 -6.41 -6.15 15.55
C ALA A 70 -7.70 -6.39 16.34
N THR A 71 -8.65 -7.15 15.78
CA THR A 71 -9.91 -7.52 16.47
C THR A 71 -9.66 -8.56 17.56
N VAL A 72 -8.81 -9.56 17.29
CA VAL A 72 -8.44 -10.60 18.28
C VAL A 72 -7.74 -9.97 19.49
N LEU A 73 -6.87 -8.97 19.28
CA LEU A 73 -6.20 -8.27 20.37
C LEU A 73 -7.20 -7.66 21.38
N LEU A 74 -8.39 -7.25 20.96
CA LEU A 74 -9.41 -6.68 21.85
C LEU A 74 -10.00 -7.67 22.86
N VAL A 75 -9.88 -8.97 22.61
CA VAL A 75 -10.43 -10.04 23.50
C VAL A 75 -9.38 -10.59 24.44
N LEU A 76 -8.12 -10.24 24.25
CA LEU A 76 -7.01 -10.72 25.05
C LEU A 76 -6.94 -9.97 26.41
N PRO A 77 -6.43 -10.63 27.47
CA PRO A 77 -6.12 -9.92 28.70
C PRO A 77 -5.05 -8.86 28.46
N ALA A 78 -5.15 -7.73 29.15
CA ALA A 78 -4.35 -6.52 28.91
C ALA A 78 -2.81 -6.78 28.86
N TRP A 79 -2.30 -7.67 29.73
CA TRP A 79 -0.88 -8.00 29.73
C TRP A 79 -0.43 -8.70 28.43
N LEU A 80 -1.27 -9.55 27.84
CA LEU A 80 -0.97 -10.28 26.62
C LEU A 80 -1.18 -9.37 25.40
N GLU A 81 -2.20 -8.55 25.40
CA GLU A 81 -2.42 -7.48 24.41
C GLU A 81 -1.19 -6.58 24.33
N ASP A 82 -0.74 -6.02 25.44
CA ASP A 82 0.46 -5.17 25.52
C ASP A 82 1.72 -5.89 25.04
N PHE A 83 1.90 -7.15 25.42
CA PHE A 83 3.06 -7.94 25.00
C PHE A 83 3.08 -8.15 23.48
N ILE A 84 1.97 -8.62 22.89
CA ILE A 84 1.87 -8.86 21.45
C ILE A 84 2.00 -7.54 20.67
N PHE A 85 1.37 -6.47 21.16
CA PHE A 85 1.44 -5.18 20.52
C PHE A 85 2.88 -4.62 20.49
N ARG A 86 3.62 -4.75 21.59
CA ARG A 86 5.05 -4.38 21.64
C ARG A 86 5.90 -5.28 20.74
N ALA A 87 5.62 -6.58 20.70
CA ALA A 87 6.32 -7.50 19.82
C ALA A 87 6.11 -7.11 18.33
N VAL A 88 4.87 -6.86 17.90
CA VAL A 88 4.56 -6.42 16.54
C VAL A 88 5.24 -5.09 16.19
N THR A 89 5.22 -4.12 17.11
CA THR A 89 5.90 -2.83 16.88
C THR A 89 7.41 -2.96 16.83
N THR A 90 8.01 -3.86 17.62
CA THR A 90 9.45 -4.14 17.57
C THR A 90 9.83 -4.84 16.27
N LEU A 91 9.02 -5.80 15.81
CA LEU A 91 9.23 -6.47 14.51
C LEU A 91 9.17 -5.48 13.34
N ASN A 92 8.40 -4.41 13.46
CA ASN A 92 8.34 -3.34 12.45
C ASN A 92 9.66 -2.56 12.31
N SER A 93 10.59 -2.69 13.30
CA SER A 93 11.93 -2.10 13.22
C SER A 93 12.91 -2.91 12.36
N ILE A 94 12.54 -4.14 11.99
CA ILE A 94 13.37 -4.97 11.11
C ILE A 94 13.29 -4.39 9.69
N PRO A 95 14.45 -4.21 9.01
CA PRO A 95 14.43 -3.77 7.61
C PRO A 95 13.67 -4.76 6.73
N PHE A 96 12.49 -4.35 6.24
CA PHE A 96 11.63 -5.21 5.41
C PHE A 96 12.31 -5.74 4.16
N VAL A 97 13.30 -5.00 3.63
CA VAL A 97 14.12 -5.44 2.49
C VAL A 97 14.90 -6.73 2.83
N ALA A 98 15.41 -6.84 4.07
CA ALA A 98 16.08 -8.06 4.52
C ALA A 98 15.09 -9.22 4.68
N LEU A 99 13.91 -8.96 5.22
CA LEU A 99 12.84 -9.97 5.31
C LEU A 99 12.38 -10.45 3.94
N ALA A 100 12.27 -9.56 2.96
CA ALA A 100 11.87 -9.90 1.61
C ALA A 100 12.80 -10.96 0.98
N SER A 101 14.12 -10.81 1.16
CA SER A 101 15.07 -11.79 0.65
C SER A 101 14.89 -13.17 1.28
N LEU A 102 14.61 -13.24 2.59
CA LEU A 102 14.35 -14.50 3.29
C LEU A 102 13.03 -15.14 2.83
N VAL A 103 11.98 -14.37 2.67
CA VAL A 103 10.67 -14.85 2.16
C VAL A 103 10.83 -15.46 0.77
N VAL A 104 11.61 -14.84 -0.11
CA VAL A 104 11.92 -15.37 -1.44
C VAL A 104 12.65 -16.71 -1.35
N VAL A 105 13.61 -16.84 -0.43
CA VAL A 105 14.35 -18.11 -0.22
C VAL A 105 13.43 -19.21 0.32
N TRP A 106 12.52 -18.89 1.25
CA TRP A 106 11.65 -19.88 1.88
C TRP A 106 10.49 -20.34 0.99
N ILE A 107 9.89 -19.42 0.24
CA ILE A 107 8.70 -19.71 -0.59
C ILE A 107 9.09 -20.06 -2.03
N GLY A 108 10.23 -19.57 -2.50
CA GLY A 108 10.74 -19.79 -3.85
C GLY A 108 10.81 -18.53 -4.70
N VAL A 109 11.79 -18.52 -5.59
CA VAL A 109 12.13 -17.37 -6.45
C VAL A 109 11.09 -17.16 -7.56
N ASN A 110 10.57 -18.24 -8.15
CA ASN A 110 9.83 -18.24 -9.41
C ASN A 110 8.30 -18.14 -9.26
N GLY A 111 7.78 -17.79 -8.09
CA GLY A 111 6.34 -17.83 -7.84
C GLY A 111 5.71 -16.46 -7.58
N LEU A 112 4.45 -16.33 -7.94
CA LEU A 112 3.57 -15.24 -7.47
C LEU A 112 3.50 -15.21 -5.93
N ALA A 113 3.57 -16.39 -5.30
CA ALA A 113 3.35 -16.57 -3.87
C ALA A 113 4.35 -15.77 -3.00
N SER A 114 5.65 -15.77 -3.34
CA SER A 114 6.65 -15.03 -2.58
C SER A 114 6.43 -13.51 -2.63
N LYS A 115 6.08 -12.96 -3.80
CA LYS A 115 5.80 -11.53 -4.00
C LYS A 115 4.52 -11.11 -3.31
N VAL A 116 3.47 -11.91 -3.43
CA VAL A 116 2.20 -11.73 -2.70
C VAL A 116 2.43 -11.77 -1.18
N ALA A 117 3.24 -12.72 -0.68
CA ALA A 117 3.57 -12.81 0.74
C ALA A 117 4.31 -11.56 1.23
N ILE A 118 5.27 -11.05 0.45
CA ILE A 118 6.02 -9.83 0.80
C ILE A 118 5.08 -8.61 0.78
N ALA A 119 4.29 -8.43 -0.29
CA ALA A 119 3.31 -7.36 -0.37
C ALA A 119 2.31 -7.42 0.80
N GLY A 120 1.83 -8.63 1.15
CA GLY A 120 0.94 -8.85 2.27
C GLY A 120 1.59 -8.56 3.63
N LEU A 121 2.85 -8.90 3.81
CA LEU A 121 3.60 -8.58 5.02
C LEU A 121 3.72 -7.07 5.23
N TYR A 122 4.07 -6.33 4.17
CA TYR A 122 4.13 -4.87 4.22
C TYR A 122 2.76 -4.26 4.54
N ALA A 123 1.69 -4.76 3.90
CA ALA A 123 0.32 -4.32 4.16
C ALA A 123 -0.11 -4.62 5.60
N PHE A 124 0.20 -5.80 6.11
CA PHE A 124 -0.11 -6.22 7.47
C PHE A 124 0.49 -5.28 8.51
N PHE A 125 1.79 -5.08 8.47
CA PHE A 125 2.47 -4.23 9.45
C PHE A 125 2.04 -2.77 9.37
N ALA A 126 1.75 -2.26 8.17
CA ALA A 126 1.25 -0.90 7.99
C ALA A 126 -0.15 -0.69 8.57
N LEU A 127 -0.98 -1.75 8.64
CA LEU A 127 -2.37 -1.63 9.07
C LEU A 127 -2.61 -2.05 10.52
N VAL A 128 -2.02 -3.16 11.00
CA VAL A 128 -2.37 -3.80 12.28
C VAL A 128 -2.33 -2.84 13.46
N TYR A 129 -1.27 -2.04 13.53
CA TYR A 129 -1.09 -1.04 14.59
C TYR A 129 -2.21 0.03 14.58
N HIS A 130 -2.48 0.58 13.41
CA HIS A 130 -3.48 1.64 13.26
C HIS A 130 -4.91 1.14 13.44
N ALA A 131 -5.20 -0.07 12.97
CA ALA A 131 -6.50 -0.72 13.16
C ALA A 131 -6.77 -1.00 14.63
N HIS A 132 -5.80 -1.54 15.36
CA HIS A 132 -5.94 -1.77 16.79
C HIS A 132 -6.16 -0.45 17.55
N LYS A 133 -5.34 0.58 17.30
CA LYS A 133 -5.53 1.91 17.89
C LYS A 133 -6.90 2.50 17.57
N ALA A 134 -7.41 2.32 16.35
CA ALA A 134 -8.73 2.81 15.98
C ALA A 134 -9.83 2.18 16.85
N PHE A 135 -9.74 0.88 17.13
CA PHE A 135 -10.68 0.19 17.98
C PHE A 135 -10.61 0.60 19.47
N VAL A 136 -9.41 0.88 19.98
CA VAL A 136 -9.20 1.28 21.39
C VAL A 136 -9.53 2.77 21.58
N SER A 137 -9.47 3.61 20.54
CA SER A 137 -9.75 5.05 20.62
C SER A 137 -11.24 5.40 20.77
N VAL A 138 -12.12 4.42 20.81
CA VAL A 138 -13.56 4.64 21.00
C VAL A 138 -13.82 5.14 22.42
N ASP A 139 -14.67 6.15 22.52
CA ASP A 139 -15.02 6.82 23.78
C ASP A 139 -15.54 5.82 24.83
N ALA A 140 -14.85 5.76 25.97
CA ALA A 140 -15.18 4.86 27.08
C ALA A 140 -16.61 5.07 27.60
N LEU A 141 -17.12 6.32 27.63
CA LEU A 141 -18.47 6.61 28.06
C LEU A 141 -19.53 5.94 27.17
N LYS A 142 -19.29 5.88 25.87
CA LYS A 142 -20.18 5.18 24.93
C LYS A 142 -20.15 3.67 25.16
N GLU A 143 -18.99 3.12 25.46
CA GLU A 143 -18.82 1.69 25.76
C GLU A 143 -19.49 1.31 27.08
N GLU A 144 -19.32 2.13 28.13
CA GLU A 144 -20.01 1.97 29.41
C GLU A 144 -21.52 2.06 29.25
N THR A 145 -22.02 3.04 28.48
CA THR A 145 -23.45 3.20 28.22
C THR A 145 -24.03 1.90 27.60
N LEU A 146 -23.41 1.32 26.58
CA LEU A 146 -23.88 0.05 26.01
C LEU A 146 -23.81 -1.10 27.01
N THR A 147 -22.81 -1.09 27.87
CA THR A 147 -22.69 -2.10 28.94
C THR A 147 -23.85 -1.99 29.95
N CYS A 148 -24.26 -0.78 30.34
CA CYS A 148 -25.42 -0.54 31.20
C CYS A 148 -26.73 -1.04 30.55
N TYR A 149 -26.84 -1.00 29.21
CA TYR A 149 -27.97 -1.59 28.47
C TYR A 149 -27.86 -3.12 28.28
N GLY A 150 -26.88 -3.77 28.90
CA GLY A 150 -26.70 -5.21 28.87
C GLY A 150 -26.04 -5.74 27.59
N ALA A 151 -25.37 -4.87 26.79
CA ALA A 151 -24.67 -5.30 25.59
C ALA A 151 -23.46 -6.19 25.93
N ASN A 152 -23.38 -7.36 25.31
CA ASN A 152 -22.24 -8.25 25.42
C ASN A 152 -21.03 -7.70 24.61
N PHE A 153 -19.85 -8.32 24.79
CA PHE A 153 -18.63 -7.90 24.11
C PHE A 153 -18.78 -7.83 22.59
N SER A 154 -19.33 -8.88 21.97
CA SER A 154 -19.53 -8.94 20.51
C SER A 154 -20.44 -7.81 20.02
N GLN A 155 -21.51 -7.51 20.74
CA GLN A 155 -22.39 -6.38 20.41
C GLN A 155 -21.66 -5.03 20.50
N ARG A 156 -20.85 -4.81 21.54
CA ARG A 156 -20.03 -3.57 21.65
C ARG A 156 -19.05 -3.45 20.50
N VAL A 157 -18.41 -4.53 20.07
CA VAL A 157 -17.48 -4.52 18.90
C VAL A 157 -18.24 -4.18 17.63
N TRP A 158 -19.33 -4.90 17.33
CA TRP A 158 -20.02 -4.77 16.04
C TRP A 158 -20.88 -3.51 15.93
N TYR A 159 -21.53 -3.07 17.01
CA TYR A 159 -22.43 -1.91 16.96
C TYR A 159 -21.79 -0.59 17.38
N LEU A 160 -20.62 -0.61 18.03
CA LEU A 160 -19.93 0.61 18.44
C LEU A 160 -18.51 0.69 17.88
N LYS A 161 -17.60 -0.25 18.28
CA LYS A 161 -16.18 -0.10 17.95
C LYS A 161 -15.95 -0.13 16.43
N PHE A 162 -16.50 -1.09 15.73
CA PHE A 162 -16.31 -1.23 14.30
C PHE A 162 -16.84 -0.03 13.49
N PRO A 163 -18.11 0.42 13.64
CA PRO A 163 -18.61 1.58 12.89
C PRO A 163 -17.88 2.87 13.19
N VAL A 164 -17.56 3.12 14.46
CA VAL A 164 -16.87 4.35 14.88
C VAL A 164 -15.42 4.39 14.37
N SER A 165 -14.77 3.23 14.28
CA SER A 165 -13.38 3.12 13.82
C SER A 165 -13.23 3.09 12.29
N LEU A 166 -14.31 2.85 11.52
CA LEU A 166 -14.26 2.77 10.06
C LEU A 166 -13.52 3.91 9.37
N PRO A 167 -13.72 5.19 9.70
CA PRO A 167 -13.00 6.29 9.06
C PRO A 167 -11.48 6.18 9.21
N ILE A 168 -11.02 5.83 10.43
CA ILE A 168 -9.60 5.67 10.74
C ILE A 168 -9.05 4.43 10.04
N ILE A 169 -9.82 3.33 10.00
CA ILE A 169 -9.46 2.09 9.30
C ILE A 169 -9.31 2.36 7.80
N PHE A 170 -10.23 3.08 7.14
CA PHE A 170 -10.10 3.41 5.73
C PHE A 170 -8.88 4.28 5.43
N THR A 171 -8.58 5.27 6.28
CA THR A 171 -7.35 6.06 6.16
C THR A 171 -6.11 5.17 6.26
N SER A 172 -6.10 4.23 7.20
CA SER A 172 -4.99 3.29 7.40
C SER A 172 -4.87 2.26 6.27
N LEU A 173 -6.00 1.81 5.68
CA LEU A 173 -6.02 0.94 4.50
C LEU A 173 -5.35 1.60 3.29
N LYS A 174 -5.49 2.92 3.11
CA LYS A 174 -4.78 3.63 2.04
C LYS A 174 -3.26 3.60 2.26
N GLY A 175 -2.81 3.77 3.49
CA GLY A 175 -1.39 3.61 3.86
C GLY A 175 -0.89 2.18 3.62
N SER A 176 -1.69 1.20 4.02
CA SER A 176 -1.42 -0.23 3.81
C SER A 176 -1.35 -0.59 2.32
N ALA A 177 -2.22 -0.01 1.48
CA ALA A 177 -2.17 -0.20 0.03
C ALA A 177 -0.85 0.30 -0.57
N MET A 178 -0.36 1.48 -0.15
CA MET A 178 0.94 1.99 -0.59
C MET A 178 2.10 1.14 -0.08
N ALA A 179 1.99 0.61 1.13
CA ALA A 179 2.96 -0.34 1.65
C ALA A 179 2.98 -1.64 0.82
N ALA A 180 1.82 -2.17 0.41
CA ALA A 180 1.74 -3.33 -0.47
C ALA A 180 2.41 -3.10 -1.84
N VAL A 181 2.25 -1.90 -2.43
CA VAL A 181 2.95 -1.52 -3.67
C VAL A 181 4.46 -1.62 -3.48
N ASN A 182 4.99 -1.02 -2.41
CA ASN A 182 6.41 -1.08 -2.10
C ASN A 182 6.87 -2.52 -1.86
N GLY A 183 6.07 -3.33 -1.15
CA GLY A 183 6.36 -4.73 -0.87
C GLY A 183 6.42 -5.59 -2.13
N ALA A 184 5.50 -5.42 -3.07
CA ALA A 184 5.49 -6.13 -4.34
C ALA A 184 6.76 -5.80 -5.16
N ILE A 185 7.07 -4.50 -5.31
CA ILE A 185 8.27 -4.06 -6.04
C ILE A 185 9.55 -4.62 -5.41
N VAL A 186 9.66 -4.56 -4.07
CA VAL A 186 10.81 -5.13 -3.36
C VAL A 186 10.89 -6.65 -3.59
N GLY A 187 9.76 -7.36 -3.53
CA GLY A 187 9.69 -8.78 -3.83
C GLY A 187 10.16 -9.13 -5.24
N GLU A 188 9.76 -8.32 -6.22
CA GLU A 188 10.20 -8.49 -7.61
C GLU A 188 11.70 -8.21 -7.81
N LEU A 189 12.26 -7.22 -7.10
CA LEU A 189 13.69 -6.93 -7.16
C LEU A 189 14.59 -8.08 -6.68
N PHE A 190 14.10 -8.92 -5.75
CA PHE A 190 14.89 -10.01 -5.17
C PHE A 190 14.68 -11.37 -5.83
N GLY A 191 13.61 -11.53 -6.60
CA GLY A 191 13.35 -12.87 -7.10
C GLY A 191 12.22 -12.93 -8.14
N ALA A 192 12.25 -12.07 -9.16
CA ALA A 192 11.29 -12.15 -10.25
C ALA A 192 12.00 -12.24 -11.60
N PHE A 193 11.28 -12.78 -12.57
CA PHE A 193 11.65 -12.77 -14.01
C PHE A 193 10.63 -11.97 -14.83
N GLN A 194 9.63 -11.41 -14.17
CA GLN A 194 8.55 -10.58 -14.72
C GLN A 194 8.08 -9.60 -13.67
N GLY A 195 7.38 -8.57 -14.11
CA GLY A 195 6.88 -7.51 -13.26
C GLY A 195 7.62 -6.18 -13.44
N LEU A 196 7.06 -5.11 -12.87
CA LEU A 196 7.63 -3.77 -13.01
C LEU A 196 8.93 -3.60 -12.23
N GLY A 197 9.08 -4.23 -11.06
CA GLY A 197 10.31 -4.21 -10.28
C GLY A 197 11.43 -4.99 -10.99
N PHE A 198 11.10 -6.14 -11.59
CA PHE A 198 12.04 -6.84 -12.48
C PHE A 198 12.44 -5.97 -13.67
N MET A 199 11.47 -5.30 -14.31
CA MET A 199 11.74 -4.39 -15.41
C MET A 199 12.68 -3.22 -15.01
N ILE A 200 12.56 -2.70 -13.78
CA ILE A 200 13.51 -1.72 -13.23
C ILE A 200 14.92 -2.30 -13.15
N LEU A 201 15.05 -3.50 -12.59
CA LEU A 201 16.33 -4.15 -12.39
C LEU A 201 17.02 -4.48 -13.71
N ASP A 202 16.30 -5.12 -14.63
CA ASP A 202 16.76 -5.48 -15.99
C ASP A 202 17.21 -4.22 -16.77
N SER A 203 16.37 -3.17 -16.77
CA SER A 203 16.68 -1.91 -17.46
C SER A 203 17.90 -1.19 -16.88
N ARG A 204 18.14 -1.32 -15.58
CA ARG A 204 19.33 -0.78 -14.91
C ARG A 204 20.60 -1.52 -15.39
N TYR A 205 20.55 -2.85 -15.54
CA TYR A 205 21.70 -3.63 -16.01
C TYR A 205 22.07 -3.29 -17.46
N VAL A 206 21.09 -3.06 -18.32
CA VAL A 206 21.34 -2.67 -19.72
C VAL A 206 21.55 -1.15 -19.91
N GLY A 207 21.54 -0.37 -18.83
CA GLY A 207 21.76 1.08 -18.87
C GLY A 207 20.61 1.89 -19.51
N ASN A 208 19.40 1.32 -19.62
CA ASN A 208 18.23 2.01 -20.16
C ASN A 208 17.45 2.75 -19.08
N THR A 209 17.91 3.93 -18.71
CA THR A 209 17.30 4.74 -17.65
C THR A 209 15.86 5.18 -18.01
N ALA A 210 15.56 5.44 -19.27
CA ALA A 210 14.21 5.80 -19.70
C ALA A 210 13.20 4.70 -19.36
N ARG A 211 13.58 3.42 -19.52
CA ARG A 211 12.76 2.27 -19.17
C ARG A 211 12.63 2.06 -17.65
N VAL A 212 13.66 2.43 -16.87
CA VAL A 212 13.58 2.47 -15.40
C VAL A 212 12.51 3.47 -14.93
N PHE A 213 12.55 4.70 -15.48
CA PHE A 213 11.55 5.72 -15.18
C PHE A 213 10.15 5.32 -15.64
N LEU A 214 10.03 4.69 -16.81
CA LEU A 214 8.76 4.18 -17.31
C LEU A 214 8.15 3.18 -16.32
N ALA A 215 8.93 2.21 -15.84
CA ALA A 215 8.46 1.23 -14.87
C ALA A 215 8.04 1.91 -13.55
N ALA A 216 8.79 2.89 -13.06
CA ALA A 216 8.43 3.66 -11.86
C ALA A 216 7.11 4.44 -12.04
N VAL A 217 6.89 5.04 -13.21
CA VAL A 217 5.61 5.70 -13.55
C VAL A 217 4.48 4.69 -13.57
N CYS A 218 4.65 3.52 -14.18
CA CYS A 218 3.65 2.46 -14.19
C CYS A 218 3.32 1.98 -12.77
N CYS A 219 4.31 1.80 -11.89
CA CYS A 219 4.08 1.47 -10.47
C CYS A 219 3.22 2.53 -9.78
N THR A 220 3.51 3.80 -10.03
CA THR A 220 2.74 4.93 -9.48
C THR A 220 1.28 4.90 -9.97
N VAL A 221 1.06 4.61 -11.25
CA VAL A 221 -0.28 4.50 -11.83
C VAL A 221 -1.05 3.33 -11.20
N VAL A 222 -0.43 2.16 -11.03
CA VAL A 222 -1.06 1.00 -10.36
C VAL A 222 -1.45 1.37 -8.92
N GLY A 223 -0.55 2.02 -8.18
CA GLY A 223 -0.83 2.49 -6.82
C GLY A 223 -1.99 3.51 -6.78
N TRP A 224 -2.04 4.45 -7.71
CA TRP A 224 -3.14 5.43 -7.81
C TRP A 224 -4.49 4.79 -8.15
N LEU A 225 -4.51 3.79 -9.01
CA LEU A 225 -5.73 3.03 -9.32
C LEU A 225 -6.25 2.33 -8.06
N LEU A 226 -5.39 1.68 -7.29
CA LEU A 226 -5.77 1.04 -6.03
C LEU A 226 -6.29 2.06 -5.00
N LEU A 227 -5.62 3.20 -4.85
CA LEU A 227 -6.11 4.30 -4.00
C LEU A 227 -7.44 4.85 -4.48
N GLY A 228 -7.65 4.96 -5.78
CA GLY A 228 -8.92 5.39 -6.38
C GLY A 228 -10.07 4.47 -5.99
N ILE A 229 -9.85 3.16 -6.05
CA ILE A 229 -10.81 2.14 -5.61
C ILE A 229 -11.11 2.29 -4.11
N LEU A 230 -10.09 2.42 -3.28
CA LEU A 230 -10.26 2.60 -1.84
C LEU A 230 -11.00 3.89 -1.49
N ASN A 231 -10.73 4.99 -2.20
CA ASN A 231 -11.47 6.25 -2.03
C ASN A 231 -12.94 6.10 -2.42
N ALA A 232 -13.26 5.35 -3.48
CA ALA A 232 -14.63 5.09 -3.88
C ALA A 232 -15.36 4.23 -2.83
N LEU A 233 -14.70 3.21 -2.29
CA LEU A 233 -15.23 2.37 -1.21
C LEU A 233 -15.44 3.19 0.07
N GLU A 234 -14.49 4.02 0.46
CA GLU A 234 -14.62 4.89 1.63
C GLU A 234 -15.83 5.81 1.52
N ARG A 235 -16.03 6.47 0.39
CA ARG A 235 -17.21 7.32 0.16
C ARG A 235 -18.51 6.56 0.29
N ARG A 236 -18.54 5.30 -0.10
CA ARG A 236 -19.73 4.45 -0.01
C ARG A 236 -20.03 3.98 1.41
N PHE A 237 -19.00 3.63 2.19
CA PHE A 237 -19.15 3.03 3.53
C PHE A 237 -19.04 4.04 4.67
N VAL A 238 -18.39 5.20 4.45
CA VAL A 238 -18.07 6.19 5.49
C VAL A 238 -18.50 7.61 5.06
N GLY A 239 -19.33 7.73 4.02
CA GLY A 239 -19.81 9.03 3.49
C GLY A 239 -20.44 9.94 4.56
N TRP A 240 -21.17 9.37 5.50
CA TRP A 240 -21.78 10.07 6.64
C TRP A 240 -20.76 10.82 7.51
N HIS A 241 -19.54 10.34 7.65
CA HIS A 241 -18.50 10.98 8.44
C HIS A 241 -17.85 12.17 7.69
N LEU A 242 -17.69 12.04 6.38
CA LEU A 242 -17.12 13.09 5.52
C LEU A 242 -18.00 14.35 5.51
N GLU A 243 -19.31 14.19 5.53
CA GLU A 243 -20.27 15.31 5.58
C GLU A 243 -20.18 16.07 6.91
N MET A 244 -19.99 15.38 8.03
CA MET A 244 -19.83 16.03 9.34
C MET A 244 -18.51 16.80 9.48
N THR A 245 -17.46 16.40 8.77
CA THR A 245 -16.15 17.05 8.82
C THR A 245 -16.07 18.28 7.91
N GLN A 246 -16.90 18.35 6.85
CA GLN A 246 -16.97 19.51 5.94
C GLN A 246 -17.81 20.68 6.50
N GLN A 247 -18.59 20.46 7.57
CA GLN A 247 -19.42 21.48 8.22
C GLN A 247 -18.72 22.21 9.38
N ARG A 248 -17.47 21.89 9.65
CA ARG A 248 -16.61 22.59 10.62
C ARG A 248 -15.50 23.38 9.91
#